data_b32cece404081db17c51322ee8abf4f1
#
_entry.id   b32cece404081db17c51322ee8abf4f1
#
_cell.length_a   1.000
_cell.length_b   1.000
_cell.length_c   1.000
_cell.angle_alpha   90.00
_cell.angle_beta   90.00
_cell.angle_gamma   90.00
#
_symmetry.space_group_name_H-M   'P 1'
#
loop_
_entity.id
_entity.type
_entity.pdbx_description
1 polymer ?
#
loop_
_entity_poly.entity_id
_entity_poly.type
_entity_poly.pdbx_seq_one_letter_code
_entity_poly.pdbx_strand_id
1 'polypeptide(L)'
;ADECMSLQPQHKYVDYGFVDTLVYVQDMDTVLRMYAGTKDYKTVSNSSMTNVERAENTATDKIAVLYAEGQIYDSGSEGIVEDKVLKQIKTIHKDDAVKAVVLRVNSPGGSADASEQIWHAVKTLQEKGLPVVVSMGDYAASGGYYISCCADYIFAEPTTLTGSIGIFGTVPNISKLREKVGLDIDGVTTNKHAALQTNAIYKGMNPQEYALMQSMVERGYDLFTNRCAEGRGVSQQEIKKIGEGRVWLGKDALNIGLVDELGNINQAIAKAAELAGLGQYAIVDYPEKTDPFEELLKMFDTTTPEERLVMKMREFASQPRIMALTPEVTIQ
;
A
#
# COMPACT_ATOMS: atom_id res chain seq x y z
N ALA A 1 -4.37 -9.91 22.14
CA ALA A 1 -5.57 -9.98 21.27
C ALA A 1 -6.65 -10.89 21.89
N ASP A 2 -6.28 -12.11 22.30
CA ASP A 2 -7.25 -13.10 22.80
C ASP A 2 -7.95 -12.69 24.11
N GLU A 3 -7.34 -11.82 24.88
CA GLU A 3 -7.87 -11.32 26.16
C GLU A 3 -8.63 -10.00 26.04
N CYS A 4 -8.85 -9.47 24.84
CA CYS A 4 -9.54 -8.19 24.61
C CYS A 4 -8.99 -7.08 25.53
N MET A 5 -7.71 -6.72 25.39
CA MET A 5 -7.00 -5.80 26.29
C MET A 5 -7.74 -4.49 26.59
N SER A 6 -8.49 -3.96 25.61
CA SER A 6 -9.31 -2.75 25.80
C SER A 6 -10.40 -2.87 26.87
N LEU A 7 -10.78 -4.10 27.26
CA LEU A 7 -11.79 -4.40 28.28
C LEU A 7 -11.16 -4.86 29.60
N GLN A 8 -9.83 -4.98 29.66
CA GLN A 8 -9.13 -5.42 30.86
C GLN A 8 -8.90 -4.27 31.85
N PRO A 9 -8.76 -4.58 33.17
CA PRO A 9 -8.33 -3.61 34.14
C PRO A 9 -6.98 -3.00 33.79
N GLN A 10 -6.78 -1.72 34.10
CA GLN A 10 -5.59 -0.94 33.69
C GLN A 10 -4.25 -1.55 34.11
N HIS A 11 -4.18 -2.20 35.28
CA HIS A 11 -2.94 -2.86 35.73
C HIS A 11 -2.44 -3.94 34.76
N LYS A 12 -3.34 -4.56 34.00
CA LYS A 12 -2.97 -5.54 32.96
C LYS A 12 -2.06 -4.96 31.88
N TYR A 13 -2.17 -3.67 31.59
CA TYR A 13 -1.27 -3.02 30.63
C TYR A 13 0.18 -2.98 31.13
N VAL A 14 0.39 -2.88 32.46
CA VAL A 14 1.71 -3.00 33.08
C VAL A 14 2.17 -4.45 33.10
N ASP A 15 1.29 -5.38 33.51
CA ASP A 15 1.59 -6.81 33.60
C ASP A 15 2.06 -7.38 32.26
N TYR A 16 1.49 -6.91 31.15
CA TYR A 16 1.85 -7.33 29.79
C TYR A 16 2.92 -6.47 29.13
N GLY A 17 3.46 -5.47 29.83
CA GLY A 17 4.53 -4.60 29.31
C GLY A 17 4.10 -3.63 28.21
N PHE A 18 2.82 -3.31 28.09
CA PHE A 18 2.34 -2.26 27.17
C PHE A 18 2.68 -0.86 27.66
N VAL A 19 2.78 -0.68 28.97
CA VAL A 19 3.22 0.54 29.62
C VAL A 19 4.10 0.17 30.82
N ASP A 20 5.04 1.05 31.18
CA ASP A 20 5.96 0.81 32.29
C ASP A 20 5.28 1.03 33.63
N THR A 21 4.34 1.96 33.71
CA THR A 21 3.62 2.28 34.94
C THR A 21 2.29 2.99 34.66
N LEU A 22 1.43 3.03 35.69
CA LEU A 22 0.19 3.79 35.67
C LEU A 22 0.35 5.00 36.59
N VAL A 23 0.02 6.18 36.10
CA VAL A 23 0.08 7.43 36.86
C VAL A 23 -1.17 8.26 36.60
N TYR A 24 -1.58 9.07 37.58
CA TYR A 24 -2.58 10.09 37.35
C TYR A 24 -1.98 11.28 36.57
N VAL A 25 -2.79 11.99 35.83
CA VAL A 25 -2.34 13.13 34.98
C VAL A 25 -1.62 14.19 35.82
N GLN A 26 -2.09 14.45 37.06
CA GLN A 26 -1.47 15.41 37.96
C GLN A 26 -0.08 14.97 38.45
N ASP A 27 0.23 13.70 38.42
CA ASP A 27 1.51 13.15 38.89
C ASP A 27 2.52 13.02 37.75
N MET A 28 2.11 13.26 36.49
CA MET A 28 2.95 13.17 35.30
C MET A 28 4.19 14.07 35.39
N ASP A 29 4.04 15.28 35.98
CA ASP A 29 5.17 16.20 36.16
C ASP A 29 6.28 15.57 37.03
N THR A 30 5.94 14.80 38.04
CA THR A 30 6.89 14.09 38.89
C THR A 30 7.65 13.03 38.09
N VAL A 31 6.94 12.28 37.27
CA VAL A 31 7.53 11.27 36.40
C VAL A 31 8.48 11.89 35.38
N LEU A 32 8.04 12.97 34.72
CA LEU A 32 8.87 13.68 33.75
C LEU A 32 10.14 14.27 34.36
N ARG A 33 10.08 14.82 35.57
CA ARG A 33 11.25 15.30 36.32
C ARG A 33 12.23 14.17 36.64
N MET A 34 11.71 13.01 37.02
CA MET A 34 12.52 11.82 37.26
C MET A 34 13.29 11.40 36.02
N TYR A 35 12.62 11.32 34.87
CA TYR A 35 13.28 10.97 33.60
C TYR A 35 14.23 12.06 33.08
N ALA A 36 13.88 13.34 33.25
CA ALA A 36 14.73 14.45 32.84
C ALA A 36 15.99 14.61 33.74
N GLY A 37 16.00 14.01 34.93
CA GLY A 37 17.08 14.18 35.90
C GLY A 37 17.24 15.60 36.43
N THR A 38 16.24 16.47 36.21
CA THR A 38 16.26 17.89 36.61
C THR A 38 14.86 18.36 37.03
N LYS A 39 14.83 19.38 37.90
CA LYS A 39 13.56 20.03 38.31
C LYS A 39 13.01 20.94 37.22
N ASP A 40 13.88 21.51 36.41
CA ASP A 40 13.54 22.42 35.32
C ASP A 40 13.73 21.73 33.97
N TYR A 41 12.67 21.17 33.42
CA TYR A 41 12.63 20.58 32.10
C TYR A 41 11.69 21.34 31.16
N LYS A 42 11.96 21.27 29.87
CA LYS A 42 11.09 21.83 28.83
C LYS A 42 10.50 20.67 28.01
N THR A 43 9.21 20.75 27.79
CA THR A 43 8.54 19.83 26.86
C THR A 43 8.47 20.44 25.48
N VAL A 44 8.66 19.62 24.47
CA VAL A 44 8.53 19.99 23.05
C VAL A 44 7.46 19.07 22.45
N SER A 45 6.48 19.66 21.76
CA SER A 45 5.47 18.86 21.08
C SER A 45 6.05 18.14 19.86
N ASN A 46 5.49 16.99 19.48
CA ASN A 46 5.89 16.30 18.28
C ASN A 46 5.79 17.19 17.02
N SER A 47 4.77 18.05 16.94
CA SER A 47 4.62 19.02 15.85
C SER A 47 5.75 20.06 15.81
N SER A 48 6.30 20.43 16.96
CA SER A 48 7.45 21.36 17.03
C SER A 48 8.76 20.67 16.64
N MET A 49 8.85 19.34 16.78
CA MET A 49 10.04 18.58 16.38
C MET A 49 10.23 18.52 14.86
N THR A 50 9.17 18.76 14.07
CA THR A 50 9.29 18.85 12.61
C THR A 50 10.07 20.06 12.13
N ASN A 51 10.18 21.11 12.97
CA ASN A 51 10.88 22.36 12.67
C ASN A 51 12.31 22.40 13.24
N VAL A 52 12.81 21.28 13.78
CA VAL A 52 14.19 21.21 14.25
C VAL A 52 15.11 21.18 13.04
N GLU A 53 15.98 22.20 12.92
CA GLU A 53 17.03 22.20 11.92
C GLU A 53 17.93 20.96 12.13
N ARG A 54 17.92 20.08 11.17
CA ARG A 54 18.88 18.97 11.13
C ARG A 54 20.20 19.52 10.61
N ALA A 55 21.30 19.00 11.12
CA ALA A 55 22.62 19.31 10.54
C ALA A 55 22.57 19.05 9.04
N GLU A 56 23.06 20.00 8.23
CA GLU A 56 23.09 19.84 6.77
C GLU A 56 23.81 18.53 6.42
N ASN A 57 23.09 17.65 5.78
CA ASN A 57 23.68 16.44 5.25
C ASN A 57 24.32 16.78 3.89
N THR A 58 25.65 16.87 3.87
CA THR A 58 26.41 17.20 2.68
C THR A 58 26.68 16.02 1.76
N ALA A 59 26.12 14.86 2.04
CA ALA A 59 26.26 13.68 1.20
C ALA A 59 25.66 13.91 -0.19
N THR A 60 26.42 13.59 -1.21
CA THR A 60 25.98 13.67 -2.62
C THR A 60 25.16 12.46 -3.03
N ASP A 61 25.49 11.29 -2.49
CA ASP A 61 24.75 10.06 -2.75
C ASP A 61 23.44 10.04 -1.97
N LYS A 62 22.38 9.55 -2.61
CA LYS A 62 21.01 9.58 -2.08
C LYS A 62 20.41 8.19 -1.97
N ILE A 63 19.58 8.00 -0.95
CA ILE A 63 18.59 6.91 -0.88
C ILE A 63 17.23 7.55 -1.11
N ALA A 64 16.52 7.09 -2.14
CA ALA A 64 15.16 7.53 -2.42
C ALA A 64 14.18 6.71 -1.59
N VAL A 65 13.30 7.36 -0.83
CA VAL A 65 12.17 6.73 -0.15
C VAL A 65 10.92 7.03 -0.95
N LEU A 66 10.39 6.02 -1.64
CA LEU A 66 9.17 6.11 -2.43
C LEU A 66 7.99 5.60 -1.59
N TYR A 67 7.05 6.48 -1.29
CA TYR A 67 5.84 6.15 -0.53
C TYR A 67 4.73 5.65 -1.45
N ALA A 68 4.19 4.49 -1.10
CA ALA A 68 3.04 3.85 -1.74
C ALA A 68 1.96 3.61 -0.67
N GLU A 69 1.11 4.62 -0.45
CA GLU A 69 0.10 4.63 0.62
C GLU A 69 -1.31 4.67 0.07
N GLY A 70 -2.18 3.82 0.61
CA GLY A 70 -3.59 3.71 0.24
C GLY A 70 -3.86 2.63 -0.82
N GLN A 71 -5.07 2.64 -1.36
CA GLN A 71 -5.50 1.71 -2.38
C GLN A 71 -4.85 2.03 -3.74
N ILE A 72 -4.62 1.01 -4.56
CA ILE A 72 -4.00 1.14 -5.89
C ILE A 72 -5.09 1.34 -6.94
N TYR A 73 -4.92 2.39 -7.77
CA TYR A 73 -5.85 2.80 -8.82
C TYR A 73 -5.14 3.00 -10.16
N ASP A 74 -5.86 2.70 -11.25
CA ASP A 74 -5.39 3.02 -12.62
C ASP A 74 -5.38 4.53 -12.86
N SER A 75 -6.31 5.26 -12.23
CA SER A 75 -6.45 6.71 -12.35
C SER A 75 -7.14 7.28 -11.11
N GLY A 76 -6.97 8.58 -10.85
CA GLY A 76 -7.60 9.26 -9.70
C GLY A 76 -6.72 10.30 -9.04
N SER A 77 -7.16 10.81 -7.91
CA SER A 77 -6.44 11.83 -7.14
C SER A 77 -5.86 11.32 -5.83
N GLU A 78 -6.45 10.28 -5.25
CA GLU A 78 -6.11 9.74 -3.93
C GLU A 78 -5.47 8.35 -4.03
N GLY A 79 -4.71 7.97 -3.02
CA GLY A 79 -4.05 6.67 -2.95
C GLY A 79 -2.87 6.51 -3.91
N ILE A 80 -2.58 5.28 -4.25
CA ILE A 80 -1.49 4.89 -5.16
C ILE A 80 -2.03 4.93 -6.58
N VAL A 81 -1.83 6.04 -7.27
CA VAL A 81 -2.26 6.23 -8.66
C VAL A 81 -1.11 5.87 -9.59
N GLU A 82 -1.35 4.94 -10.52
CA GLU A 82 -0.36 4.40 -11.45
C GLU A 82 0.53 5.49 -12.07
N ASP A 83 -0.05 6.41 -12.84
CA ASP A 83 0.69 7.46 -13.54
C ASP A 83 1.58 8.31 -12.61
N LYS A 84 1.11 8.57 -11.38
CA LYS A 84 1.87 9.37 -10.41
C LYS A 84 3.10 8.59 -9.92
N VAL A 85 2.92 7.31 -9.58
CA VAL A 85 4.01 6.45 -9.12
C VAL A 85 5.02 6.21 -10.23
N LEU A 86 4.56 5.90 -11.44
CA LEU A 86 5.43 5.72 -12.61
C LEU A 86 6.26 6.97 -12.90
N LYS A 87 5.67 8.16 -12.76
CA LYS A 87 6.40 9.43 -12.90
C LYS A 87 7.49 9.59 -11.84
N GLN A 88 7.21 9.22 -10.59
CA GLN A 88 8.21 9.28 -9.50
C GLN A 88 9.34 8.28 -9.73
N ILE A 89 9.02 7.03 -10.08
CA ILE A 89 10.01 6.01 -10.43
C ILE A 89 10.90 6.49 -11.58
N LYS A 90 10.31 7.11 -12.61
CA LYS A 90 11.07 7.69 -13.73
C LYS A 90 11.98 8.84 -13.30
N THR A 91 11.57 9.64 -12.31
CA THR A 91 12.41 10.71 -11.74
C THR A 91 13.58 10.10 -10.97
N ILE A 92 13.33 9.12 -10.10
CA ILE A 92 14.37 8.36 -9.37
C ILE A 92 15.33 7.70 -10.34
N HIS A 93 14.83 7.05 -11.38
CA HIS A 93 15.64 6.38 -12.40
C HIS A 93 16.58 7.34 -13.13
N LYS A 94 16.23 8.62 -13.30
CA LYS A 94 17.05 9.63 -13.98
C LYS A 94 18.06 10.32 -13.08
N ASP A 95 17.88 10.27 -11.77
CA ASP A 95 18.80 10.90 -10.81
C ASP A 95 20.00 9.97 -10.54
N ASP A 96 21.16 10.30 -11.09
CA ASP A 96 22.37 9.51 -10.89
C ASP A 96 22.94 9.64 -9.47
N ALA A 97 22.47 10.59 -8.67
CA ALA A 97 22.82 10.68 -7.26
C ALA A 97 22.08 9.62 -6.41
N VAL A 98 20.95 9.10 -6.88
CA VAL A 98 20.24 8.00 -6.20
C VAL A 98 21.01 6.71 -6.41
N LYS A 99 21.34 6.03 -5.30
CA LYS A 99 22.11 4.77 -5.27
C LYS A 99 21.31 3.58 -4.77
N ALA A 100 20.20 3.82 -4.07
CA ALA A 100 19.27 2.79 -3.60
C ALA A 100 17.86 3.36 -3.46
N VAL A 101 16.87 2.48 -3.44
CA VAL A 101 15.48 2.85 -3.27
C VAL A 101 14.87 2.07 -2.11
N VAL A 102 14.16 2.76 -1.24
CA VAL A 102 13.27 2.15 -0.25
C VAL A 102 11.84 2.39 -0.70
N LEU A 103 11.12 1.33 -1.01
CA LEU A 103 9.68 1.38 -1.31
C LEU A 103 8.91 1.18 0.00
N ARG A 104 8.34 2.26 0.52
CA ARG A 104 7.49 2.23 1.73
C ARG A 104 6.06 1.93 1.31
N VAL A 105 5.57 0.73 1.64
CA VAL A 105 4.23 0.26 1.24
C VAL A 105 3.30 0.23 2.44
N ASN A 106 2.18 0.93 2.35
CA ASN A 106 1.07 0.85 3.29
C ASN A 106 -0.24 0.76 2.49
N SER A 107 -0.54 -0.43 1.95
CA SER A 107 -1.59 -0.62 0.94
C SER A 107 -2.34 -1.94 1.11
N PRO A 108 -3.68 -1.92 1.09
CA PRO A 108 -4.50 -3.13 1.03
C PRO A 108 -4.52 -3.78 -0.36
N GLY A 109 -3.90 -3.13 -1.37
CA GLY A 109 -3.95 -3.51 -2.77
C GLY A 109 -4.89 -2.63 -3.59
N GLY A 110 -5.35 -3.14 -4.73
CA GLY A 110 -6.23 -2.41 -5.64
C GLY A 110 -6.25 -2.99 -7.05
N SER A 111 -6.11 -2.11 -8.07
CA SER A 111 -6.06 -2.52 -9.46
C SER A 111 -4.93 -3.52 -9.72
N ALA A 112 -5.28 -4.64 -10.35
CA ALA A 112 -4.30 -5.64 -10.74
C ALA A 112 -3.41 -5.15 -11.90
N ASP A 113 -3.97 -4.34 -12.82
CA ASP A 113 -3.23 -3.77 -13.94
C ASP A 113 -2.23 -2.73 -13.47
N ALA A 114 -2.68 -1.73 -12.69
CA ALA A 114 -1.79 -0.74 -12.09
C ALA A 114 -0.69 -1.39 -11.23
N SER A 115 -1.00 -2.47 -10.50
CA SER A 115 0.00 -3.21 -9.71
C SER A 115 1.07 -3.85 -10.58
N GLU A 116 0.71 -4.43 -11.74
CA GLU A 116 1.68 -4.99 -12.70
C GLU A 116 2.55 -3.89 -13.30
N GLN A 117 1.96 -2.73 -13.69
CA GLN A 117 2.72 -1.60 -14.24
C GLN A 117 3.75 -1.06 -13.23
N ILE A 118 3.31 -0.88 -11.97
CA ILE A 118 4.20 -0.43 -10.89
C ILE A 118 5.28 -1.48 -10.60
N TRP A 119 4.92 -2.77 -10.51
CA TRP A 119 5.88 -3.86 -10.34
C TRP A 119 6.96 -3.84 -11.44
N HIS A 120 6.54 -3.70 -12.70
CA HIS A 120 7.47 -3.60 -13.82
C HIS A 120 8.39 -2.37 -13.71
N ALA A 121 7.83 -1.23 -13.33
CA ALA A 121 8.62 -0.02 -13.13
C ALA A 121 9.66 -0.17 -11.98
N VAL A 122 9.30 -0.85 -10.89
CA VAL A 122 10.26 -1.20 -9.81
C VAL A 122 11.38 -2.10 -10.35
N LYS A 123 11.07 -3.08 -11.20
CA LYS A 123 12.08 -3.92 -11.86
C LYS A 123 13.07 -3.09 -12.69
N THR A 124 12.63 -2.03 -13.37
CA THR A 124 13.54 -1.17 -14.14
C THR A 124 14.58 -0.45 -13.28
N LEU A 125 14.26 -0.17 -12.00
CA LEU A 125 15.24 0.38 -11.05
C LEU A 125 16.34 -0.65 -10.75
N GLN A 126 15.97 -1.90 -10.51
CA GLN A 126 16.91 -2.99 -10.27
C GLN A 126 17.77 -3.25 -11.51
N GLU A 127 17.22 -3.21 -12.72
CA GLU A 127 17.95 -3.34 -13.98
C GLU A 127 18.98 -2.22 -14.19
N LYS A 128 18.70 -1.03 -13.66
CA LYS A 128 19.69 0.07 -13.60
C LYS A 128 20.82 -0.20 -12.58
N GLY A 129 20.67 -1.21 -11.73
CA GLY A 129 21.62 -1.53 -10.66
C GLY A 129 21.33 -0.81 -9.35
N LEU A 130 20.12 -0.28 -9.16
CA LEU A 130 19.66 0.30 -7.90
C LEU A 130 19.03 -0.79 -7.04
N PRO A 131 19.60 -1.15 -5.89
CA PRO A 131 18.94 -2.05 -4.96
C PRO A 131 17.64 -1.44 -4.46
N VAL A 132 16.59 -2.25 -4.44
CA VAL A 132 15.26 -1.89 -3.96
C VAL A 132 14.93 -2.68 -2.70
N VAL A 133 14.71 -1.97 -1.60
CA VAL A 133 14.30 -2.54 -0.31
C VAL A 133 12.88 -2.12 -0.01
N VAL A 134 12.02 -3.07 0.35
CA VAL A 134 10.65 -2.77 0.77
C VAL A 134 10.58 -2.63 2.28
N SER A 135 9.85 -1.63 2.74
CA SER A 135 9.40 -1.49 4.13
C SER A 135 7.87 -1.48 4.16
N MET A 136 7.29 -2.53 4.71
CA MET A 136 5.84 -2.65 4.86
C MET A 136 5.36 -1.86 6.08
N GLY A 137 4.20 -1.19 5.95
CA GLY A 137 3.48 -0.53 7.04
C GLY A 137 2.49 -1.47 7.71
N ASP A 138 1.29 -0.94 8.04
CA ASP A 138 0.20 -1.74 8.60
C ASP A 138 -0.29 -2.79 7.62
N TYR A 139 -0.31 -2.43 6.32
CA TYR A 139 -0.75 -3.27 5.22
C TYR A 139 0.27 -3.28 4.09
N ALA A 140 0.53 -4.44 3.53
CA ALA A 140 1.18 -4.61 2.24
C ALA A 140 0.62 -5.89 1.62
N ALA A 141 -0.68 -5.85 1.30
CA ALA A 141 -1.45 -7.03 0.93
C ALA A 141 -1.99 -6.94 -0.50
N SER A 142 -2.18 -8.08 -1.13
CA SER A 142 -2.72 -8.18 -2.48
C SER A 142 -1.90 -7.37 -3.48
N GLY A 143 -2.45 -6.34 -4.15
CA GLY A 143 -1.69 -5.43 -4.99
C GLY A 143 -0.50 -4.77 -4.28
N GLY A 144 -0.61 -4.50 -2.95
CA GLY A 144 0.50 -4.01 -2.13
C GLY A 144 1.64 -5.02 -2.01
N TYR A 145 1.34 -6.32 -1.90
CA TYR A 145 2.36 -7.36 -1.98
C TYR A 145 2.89 -7.54 -3.41
N TYR A 146 2.02 -7.39 -4.41
CA TYR A 146 2.38 -7.46 -5.81
C TYR A 146 3.54 -6.53 -6.17
N ILE A 147 3.40 -5.23 -5.83
CA ILE A 147 4.46 -4.23 -6.08
C ILE A 147 5.70 -4.42 -5.21
N SER A 148 5.60 -5.20 -4.14
CA SER A 148 6.68 -5.47 -3.18
C SER A 148 7.49 -6.71 -3.52
N CYS A 149 6.87 -7.73 -4.12
CA CYS A 149 7.42 -9.08 -4.19
C CYS A 149 8.72 -9.22 -4.98
N CYS A 150 9.04 -8.26 -5.86
CA CYS A 150 10.29 -8.27 -6.66
C CYS A 150 11.48 -7.59 -5.96
N ALA A 151 11.30 -7.00 -4.79
CA ALA A 151 12.36 -6.27 -4.09
C ALA A 151 13.54 -7.20 -3.71
N ASP A 152 14.73 -6.62 -3.64
CA ASP A 152 15.95 -7.32 -3.22
C ASP A 152 15.92 -7.72 -1.74
N TYR A 153 15.14 -6.99 -0.93
CA TYR A 153 14.92 -7.28 0.48
C TYR A 153 13.61 -6.70 0.97
N ILE A 154 12.88 -7.43 1.80
CA ILE A 154 11.55 -7.05 2.29
C ILE A 154 11.51 -7.08 3.81
N PHE A 155 11.23 -5.91 4.41
CA PHE A 155 10.95 -5.76 5.83
C PHE A 155 9.46 -5.64 6.09
N ALA A 156 8.98 -6.28 7.15
CA ALA A 156 7.63 -6.08 7.70
C ALA A 156 7.69 -5.95 9.22
N GLU A 157 6.75 -5.21 9.80
CA GLU A 157 6.53 -5.26 11.24
C GLU A 157 5.86 -6.59 11.63
N PRO A 158 6.02 -7.10 12.86
CA PRO A 158 5.41 -8.37 13.28
C PRO A 158 3.90 -8.43 13.06
N THR A 159 3.23 -7.29 13.15
CA THR A 159 1.77 -7.12 13.03
C THR A 159 1.30 -6.66 11.65
N THR A 160 2.21 -6.41 10.71
CA THR A 160 1.85 -6.07 9.32
C THR A 160 0.93 -7.13 8.73
N LEU A 161 -0.16 -6.71 8.10
CA LEU A 161 -1.00 -7.60 7.30
C LEU A 161 -0.48 -7.64 5.87
N THR A 162 -0.05 -8.83 5.42
CA THR A 162 0.57 -9.01 4.10
C THR A 162 0.09 -10.28 3.39
N GLY A 163 0.68 -10.60 2.25
CA GLY A 163 0.24 -11.71 1.41
C GLY A 163 -1.02 -11.35 0.65
N SER A 164 -2.15 -12.00 0.96
CA SER A 164 -3.41 -11.88 0.19
C SER A 164 -3.16 -12.04 -1.31
N ILE A 165 -2.29 -13.01 -1.66
CA ILE A 165 -1.94 -13.32 -3.06
C ILE A 165 -3.15 -13.94 -3.72
N GLY A 166 -3.93 -13.11 -4.40
CA GLY A 166 -5.18 -13.51 -5.02
C GLY A 166 -5.74 -12.43 -5.93
N ILE A 167 -6.62 -12.83 -6.83
CA ILE A 167 -7.32 -11.96 -7.79
C ILE A 167 -8.80 -12.24 -7.68
N PHE A 168 -9.62 -11.20 -7.67
CA PHE A 168 -11.06 -11.31 -7.77
C PHE A 168 -11.64 -10.20 -8.65
N GLY A 169 -12.82 -10.42 -9.16
CA GLY A 169 -13.60 -9.43 -9.88
C GLY A 169 -15.00 -9.33 -9.32
N THR A 170 -15.52 -8.12 -9.19
CA THR A 170 -16.90 -7.86 -8.77
C THR A 170 -17.69 -7.27 -9.90
N VAL A 171 -18.80 -7.93 -10.25
CA VAL A 171 -19.72 -7.44 -11.28
C VAL A 171 -21.12 -7.33 -10.65
N PRO A 172 -21.63 -6.12 -10.40
CA PRO A 172 -22.98 -5.94 -9.88
C PRO A 172 -24.00 -6.39 -10.93
N ASN A 173 -25.00 -7.15 -10.51
CA ASN A 173 -26.13 -7.54 -11.36
C ASN A 173 -27.41 -6.90 -10.86
N ILE A 174 -27.94 -5.93 -11.61
CA ILE A 174 -29.15 -5.20 -11.28
C ILE A 174 -30.36 -5.63 -12.13
N SER A 175 -30.32 -6.77 -12.82
CA SER A 175 -31.40 -7.24 -13.70
C SER A 175 -32.76 -7.27 -12.99
N LYS A 176 -32.82 -7.84 -11.79
CA LYS A 176 -34.07 -7.90 -11.00
C LYS A 176 -34.58 -6.54 -10.54
N LEU A 177 -33.68 -5.59 -10.23
CA LEU A 177 -34.05 -4.23 -9.89
C LEU A 177 -34.63 -3.53 -11.11
N ARG A 178 -33.97 -3.65 -12.26
CA ARG A 178 -34.40 -3.12 -13.53
C ARG A 178 -35.85 -3.56 -13.88
N GLU A 179 -36.10 -4.85 -13.77
CA GLU A 179 -37.47 -5.42 -14.01
C GLU A 179 -38.50 -4.82 -13.07
N LYS A 180 -38.20 -4.65 -11.79
CA LYS A 180 -39.14 -4.08 -10.79
C LYS A 180 -39.49 -2.62 -11.08
N VAL A 181 -38.54 -1.83 -11.62
CA VAL A 181 -38.82 -0.42 -11.95
C VAL A 181 -39.30 -0.22 -13.40
N GLY A 182 -39.52 -1.31 -14.14
CA GLY A 182 -40.06 -1.26 -15.51
C GLY A 182 -39.06 -0.64 -16.55
N LEU A 183 -37.77 -0.71 -16.28
CA LEU A 183 -36.76 -0.23 -17.24
C LEU A 183 -36.41 -1.36 -18.20
N ASP A 184 -36.49 -1.08 -19.49
CA ASP A 184 -35.95 -1.95 -20.54
C ASP A 184 -34.70 -1.34 -21.17
N ILE A 185 -33.68 -2.18 -21.42
CA ILE A 185 -32.43 -1.76 -22.00
C ILE A 185 -32.21 -2.58 -23.25
N ASP A 186 -32.23 -1.89 -24.38
CA ASP A 186 -31.91 -2.47 -25.69
C ASP A 186 -30.57 -1.95 -26.20
N GLY A 187 -29.99 -2.64 -27.14
CA GLY A 187 -28.68 -2.30 -27.69
C GLY A 187 -28.36 -3.08 -28.95
N VAL A 188 -27.60 -2.44 -29.84
CA VAL A 188 -27.06 -3.07 -31.03
C VAL A 188 -25.62 -3.49 -30.79
N THR A 189 -25.31 -4.75 -31.05
CA THR A 189 -23.97 -5.30 -30.90
C THR A 189 -23.36 -5.66 -32.26
N THR A 190 -22.09 -5.37 -32.45
CA THR A 190 -21.38 -5.69 -33.68
C THR A 190 -20.86 -7.12 -33.72
N ASN A 191 -20.73 -7.74 -32.52
CA ASN A 191 -20.29 -9.13 -32.39
C ASN A 191 -20.86 -9.77 -31.11
N LYS A 192 -20.64 -11.09 -30.96
CA LYS A 192 -21.27 -11.91 -29.92
C LYS A 192 -21.03 -11.40 -28.46
N HIS A 193 -19.89 -10.81 -28.17
CA HIS A 193 -19.49 -10.41 -26.83
C HIS A 193 -19.24 -8.91 -26.69
N ALA A 194 -19.63 -8.08 -27.68
CA ALA A 194 -19.41 -6.63 -27.65
C ALA A 194 -20.08 -5.93 -26.44
N ALA A 195 -21.20 -6.48 -25.95
CA ALA A 195 -21.94 -5.96 -24.81
C ALA A 195 -21.72 -6.75 -23.52
N LEU A 196 -20.68 -7.58 -23.41
CA LEU A 196 -20.47 -8.46 -22.25
C LEU A 196 -20.55 -7.69 -20.93
N GLN A 197 -19.83 -6.59 -20.80
CA GLN A 197 -19.79 -5.81 -19.57
C GLN A 197 -21.15 -5.17 -19.25
N THR A 198 -21.83 -4.62 -20.24
CA THR A 198 -23.17 -4.04 -20.08
C THR A 198 -24.20 -5.13 -19.73
N ASN A 199 -24.16 -6.24 -20.45
CA ASN A 199 -25.05 -7.38 -20.18
C ASN A 199 -24.82 -7.95 -18.78
N ALA A 200 -23.57 -8.10 -18.34
CA ALA A 200 -23.24 -8.59 -17.01
C ALA A 200 -23.96 -7.79 -15.90
N ILE A 201 -24.04 -6.46 -16.05
CA ILE A 201 -24.70 -5.58 -15.09
C ILE A 201 -26.22 -5.62 -15.23
N TYR A 202 -26.77 -5.50 -16.43
CA TYR A 202 -28.18 -5.23 -16.64
C TYR A 202 -29.02 -6.47 -16.96
N LYS A 203 -28.42 -7.53 -17.48
CA LYS A 203 -29.11 -8.76 -17.90
C LYS A 203 -28.60 -10.01 -17.17
N GLY A 204 -27.42 -9.92 -16.55
CA GLY A 204 -26.66 -11.06 -16.04
C GLY A 204 -25.84 -11.74 -17.13
N MET A 205 -24.77 -12.41 -16.71
CA MET A 205 -23.89 -13.14 -17.62
C MET A 205 -24.49 -14.51 -17.98
N ASN A 206 -24.39 -14.89 -19.23
CA ASN A 206 -24.60 -16.27 -19.65
C ASN A 206 -23.39 -17.15 -19.27
N PRO A 207 -23.52 -18.51 -19.34
CA PRO A 207 -22.41 -19.39 -18.96
C PRO A 207 -21.11 -19.18 -19.73
N GLN A 208 -21.18 -18.78 -20.99
CA GLN A 208 -20.00 -18.48 -21.82
C GLN A 208 -19.31 -17.18 -21.36
N GLU A 209 -20.09 -16.15 -21.09
CA GLU A 209 -19.60 -14.85 -20.59
C GLU A 209 -18.96 -15.03 -19.21
N TYR A 210 -19.60 -15.82 -18.35
CA TYR A 210 -19.05 -16.17 -17.04
C TYR A 210 -17.69 -16.89 -17.18
N ALA A 211 -17.60 -17.88 -18.06
CA ALA A 211 -16.35 -18.62 -18.31
C ALA A 211 -15.23 -17.71 -18.83
N LEU A 212 -15.55 -16.70 -19.67
CA LEU A 212 -14.58 -15.71 -20.15
C LEU A 212 -14.06 -14.84 -18.99
N MET A 213 -14.95 -14.35 -18.13
CA MET A 213 -14.56 -13.57 -16.96
C MET A 213 -13.74 -14.39 -15.96
N GLN A 214 -14.15 -15.65 -15.71
CA GLN A 214 -13.41 -16.57 -14.84
C GLN A 214 -12.01 -16.83 -15.38
N SER A 215 -11.88 -17.10 -16.67
CA SER A 215 -10.56 -17.28 -17.32
C SER A 215 -9.66 -16.06 -17.22
N MET A 216 -10.23 -14.84 -17.20
CA MET A 216 -9.48 -13.60 -17.02
C MET A 216 -8.93 -13.50 -15.58
N VAL A 217 -9.74 -13.85 -14.59
CA VAL A 217 -9.32 -13.89 -13.17
C VAL A 217 -8.22 -14.94 -12.96
N GLU A 218 -8.39 -16.13 -13.54
CA GLU A 218 -7.39 -17.22 -13.46
C GLU A 218 -6.04 -16.81 -14.08
N ARG A 219 -6.05 -16.17 -15.24
CA ARG A 219 -4.81 -15.64 -15.85
C ARG A 219 -4.16 -14.56 -14.97
N GLY A 220 -4.96 -13.67 -14.37
CA GLY A 220 -4.44 -12.67 -13.43
C GLY A 220 -3.80 -13.32 -12.21
N TYR A 221 -4.44 -14.35 -11.65
CA TYR A 221 -3.87 -15.10 -10.52
C TYR A 221 -2.59 -15.85 -10.90
N ASP A 222 -2.56 -16.46 -12.06
CA ASP A 222 -1.35 -17.13 -12.58
C ASP A 222 -0.20 -16.13 -12.78
N LEU A 223 -0.49 -14.95 -13.32
CA LEU A 223 0.51 -13.89 -13.46
C LEU A 223 1.04 -13.43 -12.11
N PHE A 224 0.15 -13.08 -11.16
CA PHE A 224 0.55 -12.63 -9.83
C PHE A 224 1.41 -13.66 -9.10
N THR A 225 0.96 -14.93 -9.07
CA THR A 225 1.73 -16.00 -8.42
C THR A 225 3.09 -16.25 -9.08
N ASN A 226 3.20 -16.03 -10.40
CA ASN A 226 4.45 -16.12 -11.11
C ASN A 226 5.41 -14.98 -10.73
N ARG A 227 4.91 -13.72 -10.64
CA ARG A 227 5.69 -12.57 -10.17
C ARG A 227 6.24 -12.77 -8.75
N CYS A 228 5.39 -13.31 -7.86
CA CYS A 228 5.83 -13.67 -6.51
C CYS A 228 6.91 -14.77 -6.53
N ALA A 229 6.74 -15.79 -7.35
CA ALA A 229 7.70 -16.88 -7.48
C ALA A 229 9.07 -16.39 -7.98
N GLU A 230 9.07 -15.55 -9.02
CA GLU A 230 10.27 -14.91 -9.56
C GLU A 230 10.97 -14.06 -8.49
N GLY A 231 10.23 -13.20 -7.80
CA GLY A 231 10.80 -12.26 -6.81
C GLY A 231 11.29 -12.96 -5.53
N ARG A 232 10.62 -14.03 -5.11
CA ARG A 232 11.01 -14.80 -3.90
C ARG A 232 11.94 -15.97 -4.19
N GLY A 233 12.29 -16.23 -5.46
CA GLY A 233 13.19 -17.31 -5.83
C GLY A 233 12.66 -18.71 -5.52
N VAL A 234 11.34 -18.90 -5.55
CA VAL A 234 10.66 -20.17 -5.26
C VAL A 234 9.79 -20.60 -6.44
N SER A 235 9.27 -21.83 -6.42
CA SER A 235 8.35 -22.27 -7.46
C SER A 235 6.98 -21.61 -7.33
N GLN A 236 6.29 -21.40 -8.47
CA GLN A 236 4.91 -20.93 -8.48
C GLN A 236 3.96 -21.81 -7.66
N GLN A 237 4.23 -23.13 -7.63
CA GLN A 237 3.43 -24.06 -6.81
C GLN A 237 3.58 -23.83 -5.32
N GLU A 238 4.76 -23.43 -4.85
CA GLU A 238 4.97 -23.05 -3.45
C GLU A 238 4.19 -21.79 -3.11
N ILE A 239 4.22 -20.77 -3.98
CA ILE A 239 3.39 -19.57 -3.81
C ILE A 239 1.89 -19.92 -3.80
N LYS A 240 1.42 -20.78 -4.71
CA LYS A 240 0.01 -21.20 -4.74
C LYS A 240 -0.44 -21.90 -3.45
N LYS A 241 0.44 -22.62 -2.75
CA LYS A 241 0.11 -23.27 -1.45
C LYS A 241 -0.19 -22.26 -0.35
N ILE A 242 0.44 -21.09 -0.38
CA ILE A 242 0.29 -20.03 0.61
C ILE A 242 -0.55 -18.84 0.11
N GLY A 243 -0.96 -18.89 -1.15
CA GLY A 243 -1.78 -17.89 -1.85
C GLY A 243 -3.28 -18.05 -1.62
N GLU A 244 -4.06 -17.98 -2.69
CA GLU A 244 -5.53 -18.05 -2.69
C GLU A 244 -6.20 -16.96 -1.85
N GLY A 245 -5.57 -15.77 -1.80
CA GLY A 245 -6.08 -14.62 -1.04
C GLY A 245 -5.86 -14.71 0.47
N ARG A 246 -5.10 -15.68 0.98
CA ARG A 246 -4.79 -15.77 2.41
C ARG A 246 -3.96 -14.59 2.86
N VAL A 247 -4.35 -14.02 3.99
CA VAL A 247 -3.66 -12.93 4.67
C VAL A 247 -2.76 -13.50 5.76
N TRP A 248 -1.57 -12.94 5.89
CA TRP A 248 -0.56 -13.36 6.85
C TRP A 248 -0.12 -12.18 7.72
N LEU A 249 0.16 -12.41 8.99
CA LEU A 249 0.88 -11.44 9.79
C LEU A 249 2.36 -11.43 9.38
N GLY A 250 3.04 -10.30 9.52
CA GLY A 250 4.46 -10.16 9.16
C GLY A 250 5.35 -11.24 9.78
N LYS A 251 5.12 -11.59 11.05
CA LYS A 251 5.83 -12.69 11.74
C LYS A 251 5.62 -14.05 11.07
N ASP A 252 4.42 -14.31 10.54
CA ASP A 252 4.10 -15.58 9.88
C ASP A 252 4.60 -15.54 8.43
N ALA A 253 4.54 -14.37 7.78
CA ALA A 253 5.07 -14.13 6.45
C ALA A 253 6.59 -14.36 6.36
N LEU A 254 7.35 -14.02 7.43
CA LEU A 254 8.76 -14.35 7.57
C LEU A 254 8.98 -15.87 7.53
N ASN A 255 8.19 -16.64 8.30
CA ASN A 255 8.34 -18.09 8.39
C ASN A 255 8.05 -18.83 7.07
N ILE A 256 7.19 -18.24 6.22
CA ILE A 256 6.81 -18.82 4.93
C ILE A 256 7.55 -18.20 3.74
N GLY A 257 8.53 -17.32 3.98
CA GLY A 257 9.40 -16.75 2.96
C GLY A 257 8.80 -15.62 2.12
N LEU A 258 7.69 -15.02 2.55
CA LEU A 258 7.13 -13.82 1.90
C LEU A 258 7.83 -12.52 2.30
N VAL A 259 8.53 -12.52 3.42
CA VAL A 259 9.28 -11.41 4.01
C VAL A 259 10.66 -11.92 4.40
N ASP A 260 11.69 -11.07 4.33
CA ASP A 260 13.07 -11.47 4.62
C ASP A 260 13.46 -11.21 6.09
N GLU A 261 12.91 -10.14 6.69
CA GLU A 261 13.23 -9.78 8.08
C GLU A 261 12.09 -8.96 8.71
N LEU A 262 11.96 -9.05 10.04
CA LEU A 262 11.08 -8.17 10.79
C LEU A 262 11.80 -6.86 11.12
N GLY A 263 11.21 -5.74 10.74
CA GLY A 263 11.81 -4.43 10.98
C GLY A 263 11.00 -3.29 10.37
N ASN A 264 11.44 -2.08 10.70
CA ASN A 264 10.80 -0.83 10.32
C ASN A 264 11.56 -0.11 9.17
N ILE A 265 11.09 1.08 8.81
CA ILE A 265 11.67 1.89 7.72
C ILE A 265 13.16 2.24 7.95
N ASN A 266 13.59 2.45 9.20
CA ASN A 266 14.99 2.79 9.47
C ASN A 266 15.93 1.62 9.15
N GLN A 267 15.50 0.38 9.46
CA GLN A 267 16.22 -0.83 9.12
C GLN A 267 16.24 -1.05 7.61
N ALA A 268 15.13 -0.77 6.93
CA ALA A 268 15.07 -0.82 5.47
C ALA A 268 16.02 0.19 4.80
N ILE A 269 16.10 1.42 5.32
CA ILE A 269 17.06 2.43 4.83
C ILE A 269 18.51 1.98 5.08
N ALA A 270 18.80 1.45 6.27
CA ALA A 270 20.14 0.93 6.58
C ALA A 270 20.51 -0.24 5.65
N LYS A 271 19.55 -1.14 5.37
CA LYS A 271 19.77 -2.26 4.44
C LYS A 271 19.97 -1.78 3.00
N ALA A 272 19.23 -0.77 2.56
CA ALA A 272 19.42 -0.17 1.25
C ALA A 272 20.82 0.48 1.13
N ALA A 273 21.29 1.16 2.18
CA ALA A 273 22.66 1.68 2.24
C ALA A 273 23.72 0.57 2.19
N GLU A 274 23.51 -0.52 2.94
CA GLU A 274 24.36 -1.71 2.93
C GLU A 274 24.48 -2.31 1.52
N LEU A 275 23.34 -2.57 0.87
CA LEU A 275 23.31 -3.17 -0.47
C LEU A 275 23.93 -2.27 -1.53
N ALA A 276 23.85 -0.95 -1.38
CA ALA A 276 24.48 0.02 -2.27
C ALA A 276 25.94 0.36 -1.88
N GLY A 277 26.47 -0.18 -0.77
CA GLY A 277 27.83 0.10 -0.29
C GLY A 277 28.05 1.54 0.17
N LEU A 278 27.01 2.21 0.70
CA LEU A 278 27.06 3.62 1.09
C LEU A 278 27.51 3.79 2.56
N GLY A 279 28.53 4.62 2.78
CA GLY A 279 28.95 5.04 4.13
C GLY A 279 28.23 6.30 4.62
N GLN A 280 27.98 7.25 3.71
CA GLN A 280 27.21 8.47 3.95
C GLN A 280 26.21 8.68 2.82
N TYR A 281 25.01 9.11 3.14
CA TYR A 281 23.94 9.33 2.17
C TYR A 281 22.93 10.34 2.68
N ALA A 282 22.26 11.01 1.76
CA ALA A 282 21.07 11.81 2.03
C ALA A 282 19.81 10.95 1.78
N ILE A 283 18.76 11.19 2.55
CA ILE A 283 17.44 10.56 2.33
C ILE A 283 16.58 11.59 1.61
N VAL A 284 15.95 11.16 0.51
CA VAL A 284 15.02 12.00 -0.27
C VAL A 284 13.68 11.28 -0.40
N ASP A 285 12.63 11.94 0.05
CA ASP A 285 11.26 11.42 0.01
C ASP A 285 10.61 11.65 -1.37
N TYR A 286 9.87 10.66 -1.86
CA TYR A 286 9.06 10.72 -3.08
C TYR A 286 7.62 10.28 -2.76
N PRO A 287 6.57 11.09 -3.08
CA PRO A 287 6.69 12.44 -3.64
C PRO A 287 7.43 13.39 -2.72
N GLU A 288 8.13 14.34 -3.32
CA GLU A 288 8.68 15.46 -2.55
C GLU A 288 7.54 16.16 -1.81
N LYS A 289 7.77 16.50 -0.54
CA LYS A 289 6.77 17.22 0.26
C LYS A 289 6.46 18.54 -0.42
N THR A 290 5.22 18.71 -0.84
CA THR A 290 4.73 19.99 -1.34
C THR A 290 4.68 21.01 -0.21
N ASP A 291 5.03 22.26 -0.51
CA ASP A 291 4.91 23.37 0.44
C ASP A 291 3.44 23.43 0.91
N PRO A 292 3.17 23.47 2.24
CA PRO A 292 1.80 23.65 2.76
C PRO A 292 1.06 24.82 2.15
N PHE A 293 1.78 25.84 1.66
CA PHE A 293 1.20 26.99 0.97
C PHE A 293 0.73 26.64 -0.44
N GLU A 294 1.42 25.76 -1.16
CA GLU A 294 0.95 25.24 -2.46
C GLU A 294 -0.27 24.34 -2.29
N GLU A 295 -0.35 23.54 -1.23
CA GLU A 295 -1.55 22.76 -0.92
C GLU A 295 -2.73 23.68 -0.59
N LEU A 296 -2.49 24.73 0.19
CA LEU A 296 -3.50 25.74 0.49
C LEU A 296 -4.00 26.42 -0.77
N LEU A 297 -3.12 26.79 -1.71
CA LEU A 297 -3.50 27.37 -3.00
C LEU A 297 -4.32 26.38 -3.86
N LYS A 298 -3.99 25.10 -3.84
CA LYS A 298 -4.78 24.05 -4.52
C LYS A 298 -6.17 23.85 -3.90
N MET A 299 -6.33 24.10 -2.58
CA MET A 299 -7.64 24.08 -1.91
C MET A 299 -8.53 25.28 -2.29
N PHE A 300 -7.94 26.40 -2.74
CA PHE A 300 -8.64 27.56 -3.26
C PHE A 300 -8.96 27.47 -4.75
N ASP A 301 -8.51 26.40 -5.43
CA ASP A 301 -8.90 26.11 -6.81
C ASP A 301 -10.40 25.75 -6.83
N THR A 302 -11.18 26.61 -7.46
CA THR A 302 -12.62 26.75 -7.31
C THR A 302 -13.41 25.67 -8.05
N THR A 303 -13.37 24.44 -7.57
CA THR A 303 -14.35 23.43 -8.00
C THR A 303 -15.65 23.59 -7.21
N THR A 304 -16.77 23.77 -7.91
CA THR A 304 -18.08 23.85 -7.28
C THR A 304 -18.47 22.52 -6.59
N PRO A 305 -19.39 22.52 -5.61
CA PRO A 305 -19.87 21.29 -4.98
C PRO A 305 -20.44 20.28 -5.99
N GLU A 306 -21.05 20.76 -7.09
CA GLU A 306 -21.55 19.92 -8.17
C GLU A 306 -20.43 19.27 -8.96
N GLU A 307 -19.35 19.99 -9.26
CA GLU A 307 -18.17 19.44 -9.94
C GLU A 307 -17.47 18.40 -9.08
N ARG A 308 -17.39 18.60 -7.76
CA ARG A 308 -16.88 17.58 -6.80
C ARG A 308 -17.74 16.32 -6.80
N LEU A 309 -19.07 16.46 -6.87
CA LEU A 309 -19.97 15.31 -6.94
C LEU A 309 -19.78 14.55 -8.25
N VAL A 310 -19.68 15.25 -9.39
CA VAL A 310 -19.43 14.66 -10.70
C VAL A 310 -18.07 13.98 -10.75
N MET A 311 -17.02 14.57 -10.14
CA MET A 311 -15.71 13.94 -10.03
C MET A 311 -15.77 12.64 -9.21
N LYS A 312 -16.43 12.65 -8.04
CA LYS A 312 -16.63 11.45 -7.22
C LYS A 312 -17.43 10.36 -7.93
N MET A 313 -18.45 10.74 -8.70
CA MET A 313 -19.21 9.77 -9.50
C MET A 313 -18.36 9.19 -10.65
N ARG A 314 -17.51 10.00 -11.29
CA ARG A 314 -16.54 9.52 -12.31
C ARG A 314 -15.50 8.59 -11.69
N GLU A 315 -14.98 8.95 -10.52
CA GLU A 315 -14.01 8.15 -9.77
C GLU A 315 -14.61 6.78 -9.38
N PHE A 316 -15.85 6.76 -8.88
CA PHE A 316 -16.58 5.50 -8.61
C PHE A 316 -16.81 4.66 -9.88
N ALA A 317 -17.11 5.32 -11.01
CA ALA A 317 -17.29 4.65 -12.31
C ALA A 317 -15.97 4.16 -12.94
N SER A 318 -14.83 4.76 -12.56
CA SER A 318 -13.49 4.40 -13.04
C SER A 318 -12.79 3.34 -12.18
N GLN A 319 -13.41 2.87 -11.09
CA GLN A 319 -12.80 1.83 -10.26
C GLN A 319 -12.51 0.56 -11.07
N PRO A 320 -11.34 -0.03 -10.88
CA PRO A 320 -10.96 -1.23 -11.62
C PRO A 320 -11.93 -2.37 -11.37
N ARG A 321 -12.30 -3.08 -12.42
CA ARG A 321 -13.24 -4.21 -12.34
C ARG A 321 -12.60 -5.52 -11.91
N ILE A 322 -11.27 -5.58 -12.00
CA ILE A 322 -10.45 -6.68 -11.49
C ILE A 322 -9.48 -6.11 -10.47
N MET A 323 -9.56 -6.63 -9.26
CA MET A 323 -8.86 -6.07 -8.11
C MET A 323 -8.03 -7.14 -7.41
N ALA A 324 -6.85 -6.72 -6.97
CA ALA A 324 -6.05 -7.40 -5.97
C ALA A 324 -6.16 -6.58 -4.66
N LEU A 325 -7.21 -6.84 -3.89
CA LEU A 325 -7.56 -6.15 -2.65
C LEU A 325 -7.70 -7.13 -1.50
N THR A 326 -7.25 -6.70 -0.33
CA THR A 326 -7.64 -7.34 0.92
C THR A 326 -9.06 -6.91 1.29
N PRO A 327 -9.94 -7.82 1.71
CA PRO A 327 -11.26 -7.46 2.24
C PRO A 327 -11.11 -6.49 3.41
N GLU A 328 -11.96 -5.46 3.48
CA GLU A 328 -12.04 -4.61 4.67
C GLU A 328 -12.37 -5.45 5.90
N VAL A 329 -11.45 -5.48 6.85
CA VAL A 329 -11.70 -6.07 8.16
C VAL A 329 -12.24 -4.97 9.06
N THR A 330 -13.56 -4.89 9.17
CA THR A 330 -14.19 -4.05 10.18
C THR A 330 -14.14 -4.80 11.51
N ILE A 331 -13.30 -4.36 12.41
CA ILE A 331 -13.34 -4.83 13.81
C ILE A 331 -14.53 -4.10 14.45
N GLN A 332 -15.62 -4.84 14.68
CA GLN A 332 -16.77 -4.36 15.46
C GLN A 332 -16.48 -4.44 16.95
#